data_6019a934fbd337be0ebd809b0b6f33a7
#
_entry.id   6019a934fbd337be0ebd809b0b6f33a7
#
_cell.length_a   1.000
_cell.length_b   1.000
_cell.length_c   1.000
_cell.angle_alpha   90.00
_cell.angle_beta   90.00
_cell.angle_gamma   90.00
#
_symmetry.space_group_name_H-M   'P 1'
#
loop_
_entity.id
_entity.type
_entity.pdbx_description
1 polymer ?
#
loop_
_entity_poly.entity_id
_entity_poly.type
_entity_poly.pdbx_seq_one_letter_code
_entity_poly.pdbx_strand_id
1 'polypeptide(L)'
;MEGITVSGEGLSFVMACFRKYMGQSWEIAVFGLAGMIISARTIIRSRRMMKADGIDAAEMAADSSGMGNESGPVTRMNWTLLVMLALTVYNPFLVRKLVPGLGMTTVYYRMFWAFPLIPAAAFYLTELVFLPGKKMLRSAVFVLAAAGVILLMPLNPGVRYHLALPNNVYKVHGAIPVICDAIHEDFEASEQYSYWKERAEGIDLNTKKGARTYVLTLPRCVFPSELEFQVRQYDPGVTLTFNRNMRLFYEGNTSTGIQYTSKSAAYRRRKLILDVCRGKTEGVGTEDFQTAMKKTRTQYLIVNPAQADPSFLKIAGCRLVSETAGYCIYSYGITREG
;
A
#
# COMPACT_ATOMS: atom_id res chain seq x y z
N MET A 1 5.53 11.90 2.41
CA MET A 1 6.56 10.86 2.65
C MET A 1 7.70 11.13 1.69
N GLU A 2 8.79 11.66 2.22
CA GLU A 2 9.99 11.92 1.44
C GLU A 2 10.54 10.62 0.86
N GLY A 3 10.75 10.60 -0.45
CA GLY A 3 11.43 9.50 -1.12
C GLY A 3 12.86 9.42 -0.61
N ILE A 4 13.20 8.34 0.07
CA ILE A 4 14.58 8.09 0.48
C ILE A 4 15.37 7.79 -0.79
N THR A 5 16.03 8.81 -1.33
CA THR A 5 17.16 8.63 -2.25
C THR A 5 18.32 8.07 -1.41
N VAL A 6 18.36 6.76 -1.25
CA VAL A 6 19.49 6.11 -0.59
C VAL A 6 20.60 5.99 -1.61
N SER A 7 21.48 6.99 -1.63
CA SER A 7 22.77 6.92 -2.33
C SER A 7 23.78 6.12 -1.49
N GLY A 8 23.44 4.88 -1.16
CA GLY A 8 24.29 4.00 -0.38
C GLY A 8 24.45 2.67 -1.10
N GLU A 9 25.66 2.24 -1.34
CA GLU A 9 25.96 0.91 -1.84
C GLU A 9 26.18 -0.06 -0.66
N GLY A 10 25.64 -1.27 -0.78
CA GLY A 10 25.95 -2.35 0.15
C GLY A 10 25.12 -2.34 1.45
N LEU A 11 25.81 -2.53 2.60
CA LEU A 11 25.16 -2.74 3.90
C LEU A 11 24.37 -1.53 4.38
N SER A 12 24.84 -0.31 4.11
CA SER A 12 24.16 0.93 4.49
C SER A 12 22.80 1.06 3.81
N PHE A 13 22.71 0.68 2.54
CA PHE A 13 21.44 0.64 1.79
C PHE A 13 20.47 -0.39 2.40
N VAL A 14 20.95 -1.61 2.69
CA VAL A 14 20.14 -2.66 3.33
C VAL A 14 19.62 -2.19 4.69
N MET A 15 20.45 -1.55 5.50
CA MET A 15 20.06 -1.02 6.81
C MET A 15 19.04 0.13 6.70
N ALA A 16 19.17 0.99 5.71
CA ALA A 16 18.18 2.04 5.45
C ALA A 16 16.82 1.46 5.03
N CYS A 17 16.84 0.43 4.18
CA CYS A 17 15.63 -0.31 3.80
C CYS A 17 15.01 -1.04 4.99
N PHE A 18 15.82 -1.64 5.85
CA PHE A 18 15.38 -2.27 7.09
C PHE A 18 14.72 -1.26 8.03
N ARG A 19 15.34 -0.10 8.25
CA ARG A 19 14.74 0.99 9.04
C ARG A 19 13.40 1.43 8.47
N LYS A 20 13.30 1.58 7.15
CA LYS A 20 12.04 1.94 6.48
C LYS A 20 10.97 0.85 6.65
N TYR A 21 11.37 -0.42 6.57
CA TYR A 21 10.46 -1.56 6.77
C TYR A 21 9.94 -1.61 8.22
N MET A 22 10.83 -1.49 9.18
CA MET A 22 10.48 -1.54 10.61
C MET A 22 9.66 -0.31 11.04
N GLY A 23 9.89 0.85 10.43
CA GLY A 23 9.23 2.08 10.82
C GLY A 23 9.49 2.38 12.29
N GLN A 24 8.43 2.34 13.11
CA GLN A 24 8.50 2.53 14.57
C GLN A 24 8.44 1.21 15.36
N SER A 25 8.42 0.05 14.70
CA SER A 25 8.21 -1.26 15.34
C SER A 25 9.53 -2.02 15.60
N TRP A 26 10.55 -1.30 16.08
CA TRP A 26 11.86 -1.87 16.39
C TRP A 26 11.82 -2.94 17.48
N GLU A 27 10.86 -2.86 18.37
CA GLU A 27 10.66 -3.77 19.48
C GLU A 27 10.45 -5.21 18.99
N ILE A 28 9.71 -5.37 17.88
CA ILE A 28 9.48 -6.69 17.26
C ILE A 28 10.80 -7.30 16.77
N ALA A 29 11.67 -6.46 16.15
CA ALA A 29 12.99 -6.92 15.70
C ALA A 29 13.89 -7.31 16.87
N VAL A 30 13.93 -6.48 17.91
CA VAL A 30 14.71 -6.74 19.12
C VAL A 30 14.21 -8.01 19.80
N PHE A 31 12.90 -8.18 19.92
CA PHE A 31 12.30 -9.37 20.53
C PHE A 31 12.60 -10.63 19.70
N GLY A 32 12.45 -10.57 18.37
CA GLY A 32 12.78 -11.69 17.48
C GLY A 32 14.26 -12.10 17.56
N LEU A 33 15.17 -11.12 17.55
CA LEU A 33 16.60 -11.35 17.70
C LEU A 33 16.97 -11.92 19.08
N ALA A 34 16.39 -11.37 20.14
CA ALA A 34 16.61 -11.88 21.50
C ALA A 34 16.12 -13.32 21.63
N GLY A 35 14.93 -13.63 21.10
CA GLY A 35 14.39 -14.98 21.05
C GLY A 35 15.30 -15.96 20.31
N MET A 36 15.83 -15.55 19.16
CA MET A 36 16.77 -16.35 18.37
C MET A 36 18.08 -16.62 19.14
N ILE A 37 18.63 -15.61 19.81
CA ILE A 37 19.88 -15.76 20.60
C ILE A 37 19.64 -16.69 21.79
N ILE A 38 18.54 -16.52 22.54
CA ILE A 38 18.18 -17.38 23.68
C ILE A 38 18.01 -18.83 23.20
N SER A 39 17.30 -19.06 22.13
CA SER A 39 17.09 -20.37 21.53
C SER A 39 18.40 -21.03 21.11
N ALA A 40 19.28 -20.26 20.44
CA ALA A 40 20.60 -20.76 20.04
C ALA A 40 21.46 -21.16 21.26
N ARG A 41 21.46 -20.34 22.30
CA ARG A 41 22.18 -20.65 23.56
C ARG A 41 21.63 -21.90 24.23
N THR A 42 20.33 -22.08 24.26
CA THR A 42 19.67 -23.27 24.83
C THR A 42 20.07 -24.53 24.07
N ILE A 43 20.06 -24.47 22.75
CA ILE A 43 20.51 -25.59 21.89
C ILE A 43 21.98 -25.94 22.13
N ILE A 44 22.86 -24.93 22.18
CA ILE A 44 24.30 -25.15 22.42
C ILE A 44 24.53 -25.74 23.80
N ARG A 45 23.82 -25.24 24.82
CA ARG A 45 23.92 -25.77 26.20
C ARG A 45 23.44 -27.21 26.29
N SER A 46 22.32 -27.53 25.69
CA SER A 46 21.75 -28.87 25.64
C SER A 46 22.73 -29.87 24.97
N ARG A 47 23.30 -29.50 23.83
CA ARG A 47 24.32 -30.32 23.14
C ARG A 47 25.61 -30.51 23.96
N ARG A 48 26.05 -29.49 24.72
CA ARG A 48 27.22 -29.60 25.58
C ARG A 48 26.98 -30.53 26.76
N MET A 49 25.77 -30.50 27.36
CA MET A 49 25.43 -31.41 28.47
C MET A 49 25.37 -32.84 27.99
N MET A 50 24.69 -33.13 26.86
CA MET A 50 24.63 -34.48 26.29
C MET A 50 26.05 -35.03 25.95
N LYS A 51 26.95 -34.18 25.43
CA LYS A 51 28.33 -34.59 25.17
C LYS A 51 29.14 -34.85 26.46
N ALA A 52 28.81 -34.13 27.54
CA ALA A 52 29.45 -34.34 28.85
C ALA A 52 28.99 -35.67 29.50
N ASP A 53 27.76 -36.09 29.21
CA ASP A 53 27.18 -37.33 29.71
C ASP A 53 27.60 -38.58 28.86
N GLY A 54 28.55 -38.42 27.90
CA GLY A 54 29.13 -39.49 27.11
C GLY A 54 28.22 -40.10 26.06
N ILE A 55 27.13 -39.43 25.71
CA ILE A 55 26.17 -39.87 24.67
C ILE A 55 26.78 -39.59 23.29
N ASP A 56 27.07 -40.63 22.50
CA ASP A 56 27.65 -40.53 21.17
C ASP A 56 26.65 -39.94 20.17
N ALA A 57 27.17 -39.22 19.16
CA ALA A 57 26.38 -38.58 18.11
C ALA A 57 25.51 -39.57 17.29
N ALA A 58 25.88 -40.87 17.24
CA ALA A 58 25.14 -41.90 16.60
C ALA A 58 23.90 -42.33 17.40
N GLU A 59 24.00 -42.38 18.72
CA GLU A 59 22.90 -42.65 19.65
C GLU A 59 21.90 -41.51 19.66
N MET A 60 22.36 -40.26 19.53
CA MET A 60 21.52 -39.06 19.35
C MET A 60 20.70 -39.10 18.05
N ALA A 61 21.24 -39.67 16.97
CA ALA A 61 20.53 -39.78 15.69
C ALA A 61 19.46 -40.87 15.73
N ALA A 62 19.68 -41.96 16.49
CA ALA A 62 18.73 -43.03 16.67
C ALA A 62 17.58 -42.67 17.61
N ASP A 63 17.87 -41.97 18.72
CA ASP A 63 16.88 -41.52 19.70
C ASP A 63 16.01 -40.36 19.19
N SER A 64 16.50 -39.58 18.21
CA SER A 64 15.73 -38.54 17.56
C SER A 64 14.56 -39.04 16.70
N SER A 65 14.50 -40.34 16.42
CA SER A 65 13.38 -40.99 15.68
C SER A 65 12.22 -41.44 16.57
N GLY A 66 12.43 -41.53 17.89
CA GLY A 66 11.45 -42.12 18.82
C GLY A 66 10.92 -41.17 19.91
N MET A 67 11.69 -40.22 20.39
CA MET A 67 11.22 -39.23 21.34
C MET A 67 11.36 -37.82 20.74
N GLY A 68 10.24 -37.12 20.61
CA GLY A 68 10.16 -35.81 20.03
C GLY A 68 11.21 -34.86 20.64
N ASN A 69 12.29 -34.67 19.89
CA ASN A 69 13.39 -33.77 20.25
C ASN A 69 12.82 -32.36 20.46
N GLU A 70 12.55 -31.97 21.69
CA GLU A 70 11.92 -30.68 22.05
C GLU A 70 12.65 -29.47 21.44
N SER A 71 13.96 -29.61 21.14
CA SER A 71 14.73 -28.58 20.45
C SER A 71 14.57 -28.56 18.91
N GLY A 72 13.95 -29.59 18.34
CA GLY A 72 13.83 -29.75 16.89
C GLY A 72 13.09 -28.61 16.19
N PRO A 73 11.88 -28.20 16.66
CA PRO A 73 11.11 -27.12 16.04
C PRO A 73 11.86 -25.77 16.13
N VAL A 74 12.46 -25.46 17.26
CA VAL A 74 13.23 -24.22 17.48
C VAL A 74 14.46 -24.19 16.57
N THR A 75 15.17 -25.30 16.48
CA THR A 75 16.35 -25.41 15.59
C THR A 75 15.95 -25.23 14.13
N ARG A 76 14.88 -25.87 13.67
CA ARG A 76 14.38 -25.71 12.30
C ARG A 76 13.96 -24.28 12.03
N MET A 77 13.25 -23.64 12.93
CA MET A 77 12.83 -22.23 12.79
C MET A 77 14.04 -21.31 12.69
N ASN A 78 15.05 -21.46 13.55
CA ASN A 78 16.28 -20.68 13.52
C ASN A 78 17.01 -20.81 12.20
N TRP A 79 17.19 -22.04 11.71
CA TRP A 79 17.83 -22.27 10.40
C TRP A 79 17.02 -21.69 9.25
N THR A 80 15.71 -21.85 9.25
CA THR A 80 14.82 -21.28 8.23
C THR A 80 14.98 -19.76 8.19
N LEU A 81 14.95 -19.09 9.35
CA LEU A 81 15.12 -17.64 9.43
C LEU A 81 16.49 -17.18 8.94
N LEU A 82 17.56 -17.86 9.32
CA LEU A 82 18.92 -17.55 8.88
C LEU A 82 19.09 -17.72 7.36
N VAL A 83 18.57 -18.84 6.81
CA VAL A 83 18.62 -19.09 5.36
C VAL A 83 17.79 -18.05 4.61
N MET A 84 16.59 -17.72 5.09
CA MET A 84 15.77 -16.66 4.48
C MET A 84 16.48 -15.31 4.52
N LEU A 85 17.10 -14.92 5.63
CA LEU A 85 17.87 -13.68 5.73
C LEU A 85 19.04 -13.67 4.73
N ALA A 86 19.81 -14.76 4.66
CA ALA A 86 20.95 -14.87 3.77
C ALA A 86 20.54 -14.83 2.28
N LEU A 87 19.46 -15.51 1.92
CA LEU A 87 19.01 -15.60 0.53
C LEU A 87 18.27 -14.34 0.06
N THR A 88 17.54 -13.64 0.95
CA THR A 88 16.70 -12.50 0.55
C THR A 88 17.35 -11.17 0.88
N VAL A 89 17.56 -10.88 2.14
CA VAL A 89 17.91 -9.54 2.64
C VAL A 89 19.39 -9.24 2.52
N TYR A 90 20.24 -10.20 2.89
CA TYR A 90 21.69 -10.03 2.93
C TYR A 90 22.43 -10.67 1.75
N ASN A 91 21.70 -11.03 0.69
CA ASN A 91 22.31 -11.57 -0.52
C ASN A 91 23.01 -10.44 -1.31
N PRO A 92 24.34 -10.39 -1.34
CA PRO A 92 25.08 -9.31 -2.02
C PRO A 92 24.84 -9.29 -3.54
N PHE A 93 24.57 -10.46 -4.14
CA PHE A 93 24.24 -10.55 -5.55
C PHE A 93 22.88 -9.89 -5.83
N LEU A 94 21.90 -10.16 -4.99
CA LEU A 94 20.55 -9.60 -5.11
C LEU A 94 20.59 -8.08 -4.98
N VAL A 95 21.28 -7.55 -3.97
CA VAL A 95 21.39 -6.11 -3.71
C VAL A 95 22.16 -5.38 -4.80
N ARG A 96 23.31 -5.93 -5.26
CA ARG A 96 24.21 -5.23 -6.19
C ARG A 96 23.86 -5.38 -7.66
N LYS A 97 23.28 -6.51 -8.06
CA LYS A 97 23.03 -6.83 -9.46
C LYS A 97 21.54 -6.85 -9.81
N LEU A 98 20.76 -7.61 -9.08
CA LEU A 98 19.36 -7.86 -9.44
C LEU A 98 18.47 -6.64 -9.16
N VAL A 99 18.62 -6.02 -8.00
CA VAL A 99 17.78 -4.90 -7.58
C VAL A 99 17.94 -3.68 -8.50
N PRO A 100 19.16 -3.21 -8.83
CA PRO A 100 19.34 -2.13 -9.79
C PRO A 100 18.90 -2.52 -11.21
N GLY A 101 19.22 -3.75 -11.66
CA GLY A 101 18.86 -4.25 -12.99
C GLY A 101 17.35 -4.30 -13.23
N LEU A 102 16.56 -4.54 -12.19
CA LEU A 102 15.09 -4.55 -12.23
C LEU A 102 14.47 -3.18 -11.89
N GLY A 103 15.26 -2.15 -11.61
CA GLY A 103 14.75 -0.85 -11.18
C GLY A 103 14.03 -0.88 -9.82
N MET A 104 14.32 -1.86 -8.97
CA MET A 104 13.61 -2.10 -7.70
C MET A 104 14.25 -1.40 -6.49
N THR A 105 15.22 -0.53 -6.70
CA THR A 105 15.96 0.15 -5.61
C THR A 105 15.04 0.87 -4.64
N THR A 106 14.02 1.55 -5.14
CA THR A 106 13.06 2.33 -4.33
C THR A 106 12.07 1.46 -3.53
N VAL A 107 11.88 0.21 -3.94
CA VAL A 107 10.92 -0.72 -3.33
C VAL A 107 11.59 -1.91 -2.64
N TYR A 108 12.93 -1.93 -2.60
CA TYR A 108 13.69 -3.03 -2.02
C TYR A 108 13.32 -3.34 -0.56
N TYR A 109 12.93 -2.33 0.21
CA TYR A 109 12.44 -2.53 1.58
C TYR A 109 11.30 -3.55 1.68
N ARG A 110 10.56 -3.80 0.58
CA ARG A 110 9.50 -4.83 0.53
C ARG A 110 10.03 -6.26 0.56
N MET A 111 11.31 -6.47 0.22
CA MET A 111 11.93 -7.78 0.35
C MET A 111 11.97 -8.27 1.80
N PHE A 112 11.93 -7.34 2.77
CA PHE A 112 11.80 -7.67 4.18
C PHE A 112 10.44 -8.27 4.55
N TRP A 113 9.41 -8.11 3.71
CA TRP A 113 8.12 -8.78 3.92
C TRP A 113 8.22 -10.31 3.73
N ALA A 114 9.21 -10.76 2.99
CA ALA A 114 9.49 -12.19 2.87
C ALA A 114 10.09 -12.78 4.16
N PHE A 115 10.63 -11.90 5.05
CA PHE A 115 11.13 -12.32 6.35
C PHE A 115 10.00 -12.35 7.38
N PRO A 116 9.62 -13.53 7.90
CA PRO A 116 8.46 -13.70 8.76
C PRO A 116 8.74 -13.24 10.20
N LEU A 117 9.03 -11.95 10.39
CA LEU A 117 9.43 -11.40 11.69
C LEU A 117 8.34 -11.53 12.75
N ILE A 118 7.08 -11.25 12.38
CA ILE A 118 5.93 -11.36 13.30
C ILE A 118 5.66 -12.82 13.68
N PRO A 119 5.55 -13.78 12.75
CA PRO A 119 5.47 -15.20 13.08
C PRO A 119 6.65 -15.68 13.93
N ALA A 120 7.87 -15.22 13.64
CA ALA A 120 9.04 -15.57 14.43
C ALA A 120 8.94 -15.04 15.87
N ALA A 121 8.54 -13.78 16.06
CA ALA A 121 8.34 -13.19 17.36
C ALA A 121 7.25 -13.95 18.16
N ALA A 122 6.13 -14.29 17.52
CA ALA A 122 5.06 -15.09 18.12
C ALA A 122 5.55 -16.49 18.52
N PHE A 123 6.32 -17.14 17.66
CA PHE A 123 6.93 -18.45 17.95
C PHE A 123 7.84 -18.38 19.18
N TYR A 124 8.78 -17.43 19.24
CA TYR A 124 9.66 -17.29 20.40
C TYR A 124 8.92 -16.86 21.67
N LEU A 125 7.85 -16.11 21.55
CA LEU A 125 7.00 -15.76 22.68
C LEU A 125 6.30 -17.00 23.26
N THR A 126 5.78 -17.88 22.39
CA THR A 126 5.19 -19.14 22.85
C THR A 126 6.20 -20.08 23.48
N GLU A 127 7.44 -20.14 22.96
CA GLU A 127 8.52 -20.92 23.54
C GLU A 127 8.84 -20.53 25.00
N LEU A 128 8.60 -19.29 25.39
CA LEU A 128 8.76 -18.86 26.80
C LEU A 128 7.84 -19.62 27.75
N VAL A 129 6.69 -20.11 27.27
CA VAL A 129 5.76 -20.94 28.07
C VAL A 129 6.34 -22.32 28.38
N PHE A 130 7.21 -22.82 27.50
CA PHE A 130 7.82 -24.15 27.59
C PHE A 130 9.20 -24.16 28.26
N LEU A 131 9.70 -22.99 28.71
CA LEU A 131 10.97 -22.95 29.44
C LEU A 131 10.93 -23.80 30.72
N PRO A 132 12.02 -24.48 31.08
CA PRO A 132 12.09 -25.25 32.35
C PRO A 132 11.94 -24.34 33.53
N GLY A 133 11.09 -24.71 34.49
CA GLY A 133 10.84 -23.94 35.70
C GLY A 133 9.42 -24.10 36.24
N LYS A 134 9.12 -23.39 37.37
CA LYS A 134 7.78 -23.41 37.95
C LYS A 134 6.74 -22.84 37.00
N LYS A 135 5.63 -23.54 36.81
CA LYS A 135 4.54 -23.17 35.88
C LYS A 135 4.08 -21.72 36.05
N MET A 136 3.95 -21.27 37.30
CA MET A 136 3.53 -19.91 37.63
C MET A 136 4.55 -18.85 37.13
N LEU A 137 5.87 -19.11 37.29
CA LEU A 137 6.91 -18.19 36.82
C LEU A 137 6.93 -18.11 35.28
N ARG A 138 6.75 -19.23 34.56
CA ARG A 138 6.67 -19.26 33.11
C ARG A 138 5.51 -18.44 32.57
N SER A 139 4.32 -18.63 33.20
CA SER A 139 3.13 -17.85 32.81
C SER A 139 3.32 -16.37 33.08
N ALA A 140 3.95 -15.99 34.18
CA ALA A 140 4.24 -14.59 34.49
C ALA A 140 5.21 -13.98 33.49
N VAL A 141 6.29 -14.68 33.15
CA VAL A 141 7.26 -14.22 32.10
C VAL A 141 6.58 -14.07 30.74
N PHE A 142 5.74 -15.02 30.34
CA PHE A 142 4.98 -14.93 29.09
C PHE A 142 4.06 -13.70 29.08
N VAL A 143 3.26 -13.52 30.15
CA VAL A 143 2.34 -12.37 30.24
C VAL A 143 3.10 -11.05 30.22
N LEU A 144 4.20 -10.95 30.95
CA LEU A 144 5.04 -9.73 30.97
C LEU A 144 5.67 -9.46 29.60
N ALA A 145 6.16 -10.49 28.90
CA ALA A 145 6.72 -10.35 27.57
C ALA A 145 5.65 -9.96 26.54
N ALA A 146 4.48 -10.58 26.58
CA ALA A 146 3.35 -10.25 25.73
C ALA A 146 2.85 -8.82 25.99
N ALA A 147 2.67 -8.43 27.26
CA ALA A 147 2.32 -7.06 27.62
C ALA A 147 3.39 -6.06 27.18
N GLY A 148 4.67 -6.39 27.35
CA GLY A 148 5.78 -5.58 26.87
C GLY A 148 5.73 -5.36 25.37
N VAL A 149 5.51 -6.41 24.57
CA VAL A 149 5.34 -6.28 23.11
C VAL A 149 4.15 -5.39 22.75
N ILE A 150 3.00 -5.58 23.45
CA ILE A 150 1.79 -4.78 23.17
C ILE A 150 1.97 -3.32 23.58
N LEU A 151 2.61 -3.05 24.73
CA LEU A 151 2.78 -1.70 25.26
C LEU A 151 3.88 -0.92 24.52
N LEU A 152 4.96 -1.60 24.17
CA LEU A 152 6.07 -1.02 23.44
C LEU A 152 5.81 -0.95 21.94
N MET A 153 4.90 -1.77 21.43
CA MET A 153 4.47 -1.65 20.04
C MET A 153 3.87 -0.25 19.86
N PRO A 154 4.52 0.64 19.11
CA PRO A 154 3.95 1.95 18.87
C PRO A 154 2.66 1.70 18.13
N LEU A 155 1.55 1.71 18.85
CA LEU A 155 0.23 1.82 18.23
C LEU A 155 0.34 3.06 17.38
N ASN A 156 0.56 2.85 16.09
CA ASN A 156 0.64 3.92 15.11
C ASN A 156 -0.46 4.93 15.49
N PRO A 157 -0.14 6.22 15.70
CA PRO A 157 -1.16 7.20 16.06
C PRO A 157 -2.40 7.08 15.18
N GLY A 158 -2.23 6.71 13.90
CA GLY A 158 -3.32 6.33 13.02
C GLY A 158 -4.22 5.21 13.54
N VAL A 159 -3.69 4.18 14.18
CA VAL A 159 -4.51 3.08 14.75
C VAL A 159 -5.25 3.55 16.00
N ARG A 160 -4.64 4.40 16.83
CA ARG A 160 -5.32 4.97 18.01
C ARG A 160 -6.48 5.88 17.65
N TYR A 161 -6.39 6.62 16.54
CA TYR A 161 -7.43 7.57 16.13
C TYR A 161 -8.48 6.97 15.17
N HIS A 162 -8.23 5.79 14.61
CA HIS A 162 -9.12 5.15 13.64
C HIS A 162 -9.82 3.87 14.13
N LEU A 163 -9.85 3.65 15.44
CA LEU A 163 -10.76 2.67 16.07
C LEU A 163 -12.22 3.15 16.09
N ALA A 164 -12.53 4.24 15.38
CA ALA A 164 -13.91 4.59 15.08
C ALA A 164 -14.51 3.51 14.20
N LEU A 165 -15.70 3.04 14.58
CA LEU A 165 -16.49 2.18 13.69
C LEU A 165 -16.65 2.91 12.34
N PRO A 166 -16.34 2.26 11.23
CA PRO A 166 -16.49 2.90 9.93
C PRO A 166 -17.93 3.33 9.71
N ASN A 167 -18.13 4.54 9.21
CA ASN A 167 -19.46 5.10 8.95
C ASN A 167 -20.20 4.34 7.85
N ASN A 168 -19.52 3.48 7.11
CA ASN A 168 -20.10 2.64 6.08
C ASN A 168 -19.37 1.28 5.98
N VAL A 169 -20.04 0.29 5.38
CA VAL A 169 -19.53 -1.08 5.18
C VAL A 169 -18.24 -1.12 4.39
N TYR A 170 -18.05 -0.18 3.46
CA TYR A 170 -16.87 -0.13 2.58
C TYR A 170 -15.63 0.49 3.21
N LYS A 171 -15.76 1.09 4.41
CA LYS A 171 -14.66 1.77 5.12
C LYS A 171 -14.03 2.90 4.29
N VAL A 172 -14.83 3.58 3.49
CA VAL A 172 -14.42 4.74 2.68
C VAL A 172 -14.96 6.02 3.29
N HIS A 173 -14.43 7.17 2.86
CA HIS A 173 -14.92 8.47 3.29
C HIS A 173 -16.41 8.63 2.96
N GLY A 174 -17.20 9.13 3.90
CA GLY A 174 -18.67 9.22 3.76
C GLY A 174 -19.17 10.06 2.59
N ALA A 175 -18.34 10.97 2.07
CA ALA A 175 -18.65 11.77 0.89
C ALA A 175 -18.67 10.94 -0.41
N ILE A 176 -17.92 9.83 -0.48
CA ILE A 176 -17.72 9.08 -1.72
C ILE A 176 -19.02 8.49 -2.27
N PRO A 177 -19.85 7.78 -1.48
CA PRO A 177 -21.13 7.27 -1.98
C PRO A 177 -21.99 8.37 -2.60
N VAL A 178 -22.19 9.45 -1.88
CA VAL A 178 -23.07 10.56 -2.30
C VAL A 178 -22.54 11.25 -3.57
N ILE A 179 -21.21 11.42 -3.69
CA ILE A 179 -20.60 12.00 -4.89
C ILE A 179 -20.74 11.05 -6.08
N CYS A 180 -20.47 9.74 -5.88
CA CYS A 180 -20.61 8.77 -6.96
C CYS A 180 -22.04 8.65 -7.45
N ASP A 181 -23.02 8.61 -6.55
CA ASP A 181 -24.46 8.58 -6.88
C ASP A 181 -24.86 9.81 -7.72
N ALA A 182 -24.45 11.02 -7.31
CA ALA A 182 -24.73 12.24 -8.05
C ALA A 182 -24.06 12.27 -9.44
N ILE A 183 -22.87 11.69 -9.58
CA ILE A 183 -22.18 11.58 -10.88
C ILE A 183 -22.93 10.58 -11.79
N HIS A 184 -23.34 9.42 -11.26
CA HIS A 184 -24.08 8.43 -12.02
C HIS A 184 -25.43 8.98 -12.48
N GLU A 185 -26.17 9.63 -11.60
CA GLU A 185 -27.47 10.24 -11.93
C GLU A 185 -27.32 11.26 -13.07
N ASP A 186 -26.33 12.15 -13.00
CA ASP A 186 -26.11 13.16 -14.04
C ASP A 186 -25.58 12.54 -15.35
N PHE A 187 -24.73 11.51 -15.26
CA PHE A 187 -24.13 10.87 -16.43
C PHE A 187 -25.13 9.97 -17.16
N GLU A 188 -25.94 9.19 -16.43
CA GLU A 188 -26.92 8.28 -16.99
C GLU A 188 -28.09 9.04 -17.67
N ALA A 189 -28.38 10.28 -17.25
CA ALA A 189 -29.32 11.18 -17.89
C ALA A 189 -28.75 11.90 -19.12
N SER A 190 -27.57 11.51 -19.62
CA SER A 190 -26.89 12.19 -20.72
C SER A 190 -27.04 11.45 -22.06
N GLU A 191 -27.13 12.22 -23.17
CA GLU A 191 -27.06 11.71 -24.54
C GLU A 191 -25.79 10.85 -24.78
N GLN A 192 -24.69 11.21 -24.13
CA GLN A 192 -23.44 10.48 -24.25
C GLN A 192 -23.52 9.07 -23.66
N TYR A 193 -24.18 8.91 -22.52
CA TYR A 193 -24.38 7.60 -21.91
C TYR A 193 -25.23 6.71 -22.80
N SER A 194 -26.40 7.23 -23.26
CA SER A 194 -27.33 6.52 -24.12
C SER A 194 -26.63 6.07 -25.42
N TYR A 195 -25.85 6.97 -26.06
CA TYR A 195 -25.07 6.67 -27.26
C TYR A 195 -24.02 5.56 -27.07
N TRP A 196 -23.29 5.57 -25.96
CA TRP A 196 -22.26 4.55 -25.70
C TRP A 196 -22.84 3.25 -25.17
N LYS A 197 -23.94 3.30 -24.41
CA LYS A 197 -24.66 2.14 -23.91
C LYS A 197 -25.18 1.29 -25.07
N GLU A 198 -25.88 1.90 -26.03
CA GLU A 198 -26.36 1.23 -27.22
C GLU A 198 -25.24 0.55 -28.00
N ARG A 199 -24.09 1.21 -28.13
CA ARG A 199 -22.91 0.64 -28.81
C ARG A 199 -22.18 -0.45 -28.03
N ALA A 200 -22.35 -0.49 -26.73
CA ALA A 200 -21.76 -1.52 -25.88
C ALA A 200 -22.62 -2.79 -25.82
N GLU A 201 -23.89 -2.69 -26.16
CA GLU A 201 -24.79 -3.84 -26.19
C GLU A 201 -24.31 -4.89 -27.24
N GLY A 202 -24.21 -6.13 -26.79
CA GLY A 202 -23.80 -7.25 -27.66
C GLY A 202 -22.30 -7.34 -27.95
N ILE A 203 -21.46 -6.44 -27.42
CA ILE A 203 -20.00 -6.52 -27.61
C ILE A 203 -19.38 -7.46 -26.58
N ASP A 204 -18.55 -8.39 -27.06
CA ASP A 204 -17.74 -9.25 -26.19
C ASP A 204 -16.68 -8.44 -25.42
N LEU A 205 -16.87 -8.32 -24.11
CA LEU A 205 -15.99 -7.58 -23.20
C LEU A 205 -14.59 -8.19 -23.08
N ASN A 206 -14.39 -9.46 -23.44
CA ASN A 206 -13.07 -10.09 -23.43
C ASN A 206 -12.20 -9.62 -24.59
N THR A 207 -12.79 -8.95 -25.58
CA THR A 207 -12.02 -8.36 -26.66
C THR A 207 -11.47 -6.98 -26.26
N LYS A 208 -10.31 -6.63 -26.82
CA LYS A 208 -9.72 -5.29 -26.61
C LYS A 208 -10.63 -4.15 -27.06
N LYS A 209 -11.44 -4.39 -28.09
CA LYS A 209 -12.43 -3.43 -28.59
C LYS A 209 -13.58 -3.30 -27.62
N GLY A 210 -14.15 -4.42 -27.17
CA GLY A 210 -15.26 -4.44 -26.21
C GLY A 210 -14.89 -3.78 -24.89
N ALA A 211 -13.75 -4.13 -24.31
CA ALA A 211 -13.26 -3.50 -23.08
C ALA A 211 -13.09 -1.97 -23.22
N ARG A 212 -12.61 -1.49 -24.40
CA ARG A 212 -12.51 -0.05 -24.66
C ARG A 212 -13.87 0.62 -24.81
N THR A 213 -14.81 -0.02 -25.47
CA THR A 213 -16.17 0.53 -25.65
C THR A 213 -16.87 0.59 -24.30
N TYR A 214 -16.76 -0.46 -23.49
CA TYR A 214 -17.32 -0.47 -22.13
C TYR A 214 -16.80 0.69 -21.26
N VAL A 215 -15.51 0.99 -21.31
CA VAL A 215 -14.95 2.12 -20.54
C VAL A 215 -15.55 3.47 -20.98
N LEU A 216 -16.14 3.58 -22.18
CA LEU A 216 -16.81 4.79 -22.64
C LEU A 216 -18.23 4.93 -22.09
N THR A 217 -18.84 3.87 -21.56
CA THR A 217 -20.11 3.91 -20.82
C THR A 217 -19.95 4.34 -19.38
N LEU A 218 -18.71 4.59 -18.92
CA LEU A 218 -18.42 4.96 -17.54
C LEU A 218 -17.98 6.43 -17.47
N PRO A 219 -18.46 7.20 -16.47
CA PRO A 219 -18.03 8.57 -16.26
C PRO A 219 -16.54 8.64 -15.92
N ARG A 220 -15.85 9.62 -16.50
CA ARG A 220 -14.43 9.84 -16.24
C ARG A 220 -14.18 11.06 -15.39
N CYS A 221 -13.64 10.84 -14.20
CA CYS A 221 -13.63 11.81 -13.12
C CYS A 221 -12.21 12.16 -12.65
N VAL A 222 -12.09 13.36 -12.10
CA VAL A 222 -10.97 13.80 -11.29
C VAL A 222 -11.47 14.01 -9.87
N PHE A 223 -10.89 13.32 -8.92
CA PHE A 223 -11.18 13.47 -7.50
C PHE A 223 -10.04 14.19 -6.78
N PRO A 224 -10.31 14.85 -5.64
CA PRO A 224 -9.28 15.29 -4.72
C PRO A 224 -8.42 14.12 -4.23
N SER A 225 -7.18 14.39 -3.84
CA SER A 225 -6.22 13.33 -3.46
C SER A 225 -6.68 12.46 -2.30
N GLU A 226 -7.40 13.02 -1.36
CA GLU A 226 -7.95 12.33 -0.18
C GLU A 226 -9.05 11.32 -0.52
N LEU A 227 -9.78 11.53 -1.62
CA LEU A 227 -10.88 10.66 -2.04
C LEU A 227 -10.47 9.68 -3.15
N GLU A 228 -9.53 10.06 -4.03
CA GLU A 228 -9.25 9.37 -5.30
C GLU A 228 -8.96 7.87 -5.15
N PHE A 229 -8.18 7.48 -4.13
CA PHE A 229 -7.84 6.07 -3.96
C PHE A 229 -8.96 5.23 -3.35
N GLN A 230 -9.84 5.88 -2.59
CA GLN A 230 -10.96 5.22 -1.95
C GLN A 230 -12.12 5.02 -2.93
N VAL A 231 -12.29 5.91 -3.91
CA VAL A 231 -13.30 5.78 -4.97
C VAL A 231 -13.17 4.46 -5.72
N ARG A 232 -11.95 4.06 -6.07
CA ARG A 232 -11.70 2.77 -6.74
C ARG A 232 -12.08 1.55 -5.91
N GLN A 233 -12.06 1.68 -4.59
CA GLN A 233 -12.47 0.61 -3.68
C GLN A 233 -14.01 0.52 -3.59
N TYR A 234 -14.66 1.69 -3.68
CA TYR A 234 -16.10 1.79 -3.53
C TYR A 234 -16.85 1.49 -4.83
N ASP A 235 -16.45 2.14 -5.93
CA ASP A 235 -17.20 2.16 -7.16
C ASP A 235 -16.33 1.90 -8.40
N PRO A 236 -16.39 0.69 -8.96
CA PRO A 236 -15.73 0.38 -10.22
C PRO A 236 -16.42 1.01 -11.44
N GLY A 237 -17.64 1.53 -11.31
CA GLY A 237 -18.40 2.22 -12.35
C GLY A 237 -17.87 3.62 -12.64
N VAL A 238 -17.00 4.18 -11.80
CA VAL A 238 -16.35 5.46 -12.02
C VAL A 238 -14.91 5.26 -12.50
N THR A 239 -14.55 5.86 -13.64
CA THR A 239 -13.17 5.82 -14.15
C THR A 239 -12.40 7.07 -13.73
N LEU A 240 -11.13 6.90 -13.38
CA LEU A 240 -10.27 8.02 -12.97
C LEU A 240 -9.40 8.52 -14.13
N THR A 241 -9.30 9.84 -14.27
CA THR A 241 -8.40 10.49 -15.24
C THR A 241 -6.94 10.26 -14.90
N PHE A 242 -6.63 10.07 -13.61
CA PHE A 242 -5.29 9.80 -13.11
C PHE A 242 -5.16 8.36 -12.64
N ASN A 243 -4.00 7.77 -12.89
CA ASN A 243 -3.60 6.58 -12.17
C ASN A 243 -2.82 6.98 -10.89
N ARG A 244 -2.73 6.06 -9.94
CA ARG A 244 -2.03 6.26 -8.66
C ARG A 244 -0.60 6.80 -8.85
N ASN A 245 0.17 6.23 -9.78
CA ASN A 245 1.56 6.60 -9.96
C ASN A 245 1.70 8.03 -10.50
N MET A 246 0.81 8.44 -11.40
CA MET A 246 0.79 9.79 -11.94
C MET A 246 0.42 10.82 -10.87
N ARG A 247 -0.55 10.51 -10.00
CA ARG A 247 -0.91 11.37 -8.87
C ARG A 247 0.25 11.52 -7.90
N LEU A 248 0.89 10.43 -7.53
CA LEU A 248 2.05 10.46 -6.64
C LEU A 248 3.22 11.27 -7.25
N PHE A 249 3.44 11.14 -8.55
CA PHE A 249 4.46 11.93 -9.25
C PHE A 249 4.12 13.43 -9.24
N TYR A 250 2.87 13.78 -9.50
CA TYR A 250 2.38 15.17 -9.42
C TYR A 250 2.61 15.78 -8.02
N GLU A 251 2.46 14.98 -6.97
CA GLU A 251 2.66 15.37 -5.58
C GLU A 251 4.13 15.33 -5.13
N GLY A 252 5.07 15.16 -6.07
CA GLY A 252 6.51 15.15 -5.80
C GLY A 252 7.05 13.81 -5.34
N ASN A 253 6.25 12.74 -5.33
CA ASN A 253 6.71 11.41 -4.95
C ASN A 253 7.33 10.68 -6.14
N THR A 254 8.64 10.56 -6.15
CA THR A 254 9.41 9.89 -7.22
C THR A 254 9.56 8.39 -7.04
N SER A 255 9.05 7.82 -5.95
CA SER A 255 9.24 6.40 -5.59
C SER A 255 8.36 5.41 -6.36
N THR A 256 7.69 5.84 -7.42
CA THR A 256 6.72 5.01 -8.15
C THR A 256 7.38 4.02 -9.12
N GLY A 257 8.68 4.10 -9.34
CA GLY A 257 9.39 3.27 -10.33
C GLY A 257 9.08 3.63 -11.79
N ILE A 258 8.03 4.41 -12.05
CA ILE A 258 7.66 4.89 -13.38
C ILE A 258 8.11 6.35 -13.49
N GLN A 259 9.03 6.61 -14.41
CA GLN A 259 9.46 7.97 -14.69
C GLN A 259 8.42 8.65 -15.61
N TYR A 260 7.63 9.55 -15.05
CA TYR A 260 6.87 10.50 -15.82
C TYR A 260 7.77 11.68 -16.15
N THR A 261 7.87 12.05 -17.41
CA THR A 261 8.61 13.25 -17.79
C THR A 261 7.65 14.43 -17.89
N SER A 262 8.03 15.58 -17.32
CA SER A 262 7.31 16.84 -17.48
C SER A 262 7.19 17.28 -18.95
N LYS A 263 8.03 16.71 -19.83
CA LYS A 263 8.02 16.93 -21.27
C LYS A 263 6.86 16.21 -21.97
N SER A 264 6.27 15.18 -21.37
CA SER A 264 5.15 14.43 -21.98
C SER A 264 3.91 15.32 -22.09
N ALA A 265 3.35 15.44 -23.29
CA ALA A 265 2.09 16.18 -23.51
C ALA A 265 0.92 15.59 -22.69
N ALA A 266 0.90 14.28 -22.49
CA ALA A 266 -0.10 13.60 -21.68
C ALA A 266 0.01 14.01 -20.21
N TYR A 267 1.23 14.12 -19.67
CA TYR A 267 1.45 14.59 -18.31
C TYR A 267 1.06 16.06 -18.16
N ARG A 268 1.49 16.94 -19.07
CA ARG A 268 1.17 18.39 -19.02
C ARG A 268 -0.32 18.65 -19.00
N ARG A 269 -1.10 17.98 -19.85
CA ARG A 269 -2.56 18.11 -19.88
C ARG A 269 -3.21 17.72 -18.56
N ARG A 270 -2.79 16.59 -17.99
CA ARG A 270 -3.33 16.14 -16.72
C ARG A 270 -2.91 17.05 -15.56
N LYS A 271 -1.64 17.48 -15.57
CA LYS A 271 -1.15 18.45 -14.59
C LYS A 271 -1.99 19.72 -14.62
N LEU A 272 -2.28 20.26 -15.82
CA LEU A 272 -3.12 21.44 -16.00
C LEU A 272 -4.51 21.27 -15.34
N ILE A 273 -5.16 20.13 -15.56
CA ILE A 273 -6.45 19.84 -14.94
C ILE A 273 -6.34 19.82 -13.41
N LEU A 274 -5.30 19.18 -12.87
CA LEU A 274 -5.09 19.14 -11.42
C LEU A 274 -4.80 20.52 -10.82
N ASP A 275 -4.00 21.32 -11.53
CA ASP A 275 -3.68 22.69 -11.10
C ASP A 275 -4.96 23.54 -11.03
N VAL A 276 -5.83 23.44 -12.04
CA VAL A 276 -7.14 24.13 -12.04
C VAL A 276 -8.04 23.63 -10.92
N CYS A 277 -8.12 22.32 -10.68
CA CYS A 277 -8.89 21.76 -9.55
C CYS A 277 -8.40 22.26 -8.18
N ARG A 278 -7.17 22.75 -8.10
CA ARG A 278 -6.56 23.34 -6.88
C ARG A 278 -6.54 24.86 -6.88
N GLY A 279 -7.30 25.48 -7.77
CA GLY A 279 -7.40 26.93 -7.88
C GLY A 279 -6.16 27.64 -8.46
N LYS A 280 -5.23 26.89 -9.05
CA LYS A 280 -4.07 27.47 -9.76
C LYS A 280 -4.48 27.82 -11.19
N THR A 281 -5.24 28.91 -11.34
CA THR A 281 -5.79 29.36 -12.63
C THR A 281 -5.03 30.50 -13.24
N GLU A 282 -4.09 31.13 -12.50
CA GLU A 282 -3.27 32.23 -13.00
C GLU A 282 -2.47 31.82 -14.24
N GLY A 283 -2.64 32.58 -15.35
CA GLY A 283 -1.96 32.31 -16.62
C GLY A 283 -2.45 31.07 -17.38
N VAL A 284 -3.50 30.42 -16.91
CA VAL A 284 -4.11 29.27 -17.60
C VAL A 284 -5.12 29.76 -18.63
N GLY A 285 -4.91 29.44 -19.91
CA GLY A 285 -5.89 29.68 -20.96
C GLY A 285 -7.08 28.73 -20.84
N THR A 286 -8.30 29.26 -20.98
CA THR A 286 -9.52 28.43 -20.97
C THR A 286 -9.53 27.41 -22.12
N GLU A 287 -9.01 27.77 -23.28
CA GLU A 287 -8.87 26.87 -24.45
C GLU A 287 -7.90 25.73 -24.19
N ASP A 288 -6.78 26.00 -23.51
CA ASP A 288 -5.81 24.96 -23.12
C ASP A 288 -6.43 23.97 -22.14
N PHE A 289 -7.18 24.48 -21.18
CA PHE A 289 -7.92 23.65 -20.22
C PHE A 289 -8.99 22.81 -20.94
N GLN A 290 -9.80 23.40 -21.79
CA GLN A 290 -10.80 22.66 -22.59
C GLN A 290 -10.16 21.59 -23.46
N THR A 291 -9.03 21.92 -24.09
CA THR A 291 -8.25 20.95 -24.88
C THR A 291 -7.73 19.80 -24.01
N ALA A 292 -7.27 20.10 -22.79
CA ALA A 292 -6.83 19.10 -21.84
C ALA A 292 -7.98 18.18 -21.43
N MET A 293 -9.14 18.74 -21.08
CA MET A 293 -10.36 17.98 -20.75
C MET A 293 -10.77 17.04 -21.88
N LYS A 294 -10.89 17.55 -23.12
CA LYS A 294 -11.25 16.77 -24.32
C LYS A 294 -10.23 15.65 -24.59
N LYS A 295 -8.94 15.95 -24.58
CA LYS A 295 -7.88 14.95 -24.90
C LYS A 295 -7.71 13.90 -23.80
N THR A 296 -8.04 14.19 -22.56
CA THR A 296 -8.04 13.22 -21.46
C THR A 296 -9.41 12.53 -21.31
N ARG A 297 -10.43 13.00 -22.01
CA ARG A 297 -11.84 12.59 -21.87
C ARG A 297 -12.35 12.74 -20.43
N THR A 298 -11.88 13.77 -19.75
CA THR A 298 -12.36 14.08 -18.39
C THR A 298 -13.73 14.75 -18.50
N GLN A 299 -14.70 14.19 -17.79
CA GLN A 299 -16.11 14.62 -17.83
C GLN A 299 -16.53 15.27 -16.53
N TYR A 300 -15.98 14.82 -15.41
CA TYR A 300 -16.34 15.34 -14.10
C TYR A 300 -15.11 15.79 -13.30
N LEU A 301 -15.26 16.90 -12.62
CA LEU A 301 -14.29 17.46 -11.70
C LEU A 301 -14.93 17.56 -10.33
N ILE A 302 -14.38 16.89 -9.36
CA ILE A 302 -14.77 16.97 -7.97
C ILE A 302 -13.73 17.85 -7.27
N VAL A 303 -14.16 19.00 -6.77
CA VAL A 303 -13.27 20.01 -6.23
C VAL A 303 -13.70 20.43 -4.82
N ASN A 304 -12.73 20.77 -4.00
CA ASN A 304 -13.00 21.44 -2.72
C ASN A 304 -13.34 22.89 -3.01
N PRO A 305 -14.52 23.40 -2.62
CA PRO A 305 -14.94 24.78 -2.87
C PRO A 305 -14.00 25.83 -2.30
N ALA A 306 -13.28 25.52 -1.22
CA ALA A 306 -12.28 26.43 -0.63
C ALA A 306 -11.01 26.57 -1.47
N GLN A 307 -10.76 25.68 -2.42
CA GLN A 307 -9.56 25.68 -3.25
C GLN A 307 -9.85 26.02 -4.72
N ALA A 308 -11.06 25.70 -5.19
CA ALA A 308 -11.42 25.87 -6.59
C ALA A 308 -11.67 27.34 -6.94
N ASP A 309 -11.52 27.64 -8.24
CA ASP A 309 -11.96 28.90 -8.83
C ASP A 309 -13.26 28.64 -9.66
N PRO A 310 -14.44 28.86 -9.07
CA PRO A 310 -15.71 28.62 -9.76
C PRO A 310 -15.91 29.52 -10.98
N SER A 311 -15.33 30.73 -10.96
CA SER A 311 -15.45 31.69 -12.06
C SER A 311 -14.70 31.19 -13.29
N PHE A 312 -13.47 30.70 -13.10
CA PHE A 312 -12.68 30.08 -14.16
C PHE A 312 -13.39 28.85 -14.73
N LEU A 313 -13.87 27.94 -13.87
CA LEU A 313 -14.56 26.73 -14.31
C LEU A 313 -15.81 27.05 -15.15
N LYS A 314 -16.60 28.05 -14.74
CA LYS A 314 -17.78 28.49 -15.50
C LYS A 314 -17.40 29.08 -16.87
N ILE A 315 -16.38 29.94 -16.93
CA ILE A 315 -15.89 30.54 -18.19
C ILE A 315 -15.33 29.43 -19.11
N ALA A 316 -14.69 28.42 -18.54
CA ALA A 316 -14.17 27.25 -19.27
C ALA A 316 -15.26 26.28 -19.76
N GLY A 317 -16.54 26.57 -19.49
CA GLY A 317 -17.68 25.76 -19.92
C GLY A 317 -18.01 24.58 -19.03
N CYS A 318 -17.54 24.58 -17.79
CA CYS A 318 -17.97 23.57 -16.81
C CYS A 318 -19.32 23.97 -16.20
N ARG A 319 -20.25 23.02 -16.09
CA ARG A 319 -21.55 23.17 -15.44
C ARG A 319 -21.47 22.60 -14.03
N LEU A 320 -21.94 23.34 -13.05
CA LEU A 320 -22.12 22.83 -11.70
C LEU A 320 -23.28 21.81 -11.71
N VAL A 321 -23.00 20.59 -11.27
CA VAL A 321 -23.98 19.51 -11.16
C VAL A 321 -24.62 19.52 -9.78
N SER A 322 -23.77 19.53 -8.74
CA SER A 322 -24.21 19.45 -7.36
C SER A 322 -23.14 19.97 -6.40
N GLU A 323 -23.60 20.45 -5.26
CA GLU A 323 -22.77 20.72 -4.09
C GLU A 323 -23.18 19.74 -3.00
N THR A 324 -22.33 18.79 -2.69
CA THR A 324 -22.65 17.73 -1.76
C THR A 324 -21.43 17.28 -0.94
N ALA A 325 -21.69 16.93 0.31
CA ALA A 325 -20.68 16.40 1.23
C ALA A 325 -19.39 17.27 1.35
N GLY A 326 -19.52 18.60 1.16
CA GLY A 326 -18.40 19.54 1.22
C GLY A 326 -17.59 19.66 -0.07
N TYR A 327 -18.07 19.11 -1.18
CA TYR A 327 -17.43 19.19 -2.49
C TYR A 327 -18.39 19.73 -3.55
N CYS A 328 -17.85 20.42 -4.56
CA CYS A 328 -18.56 20.81 -5.76
C CYS A 328 -18.25 19.81 -6.88
N ILE A 329 -19.28 19.36 -7.57
CA ILE A 329 -19.19 18.46 -8.73
C ILE A 329 -19.47 19.29 -9.98
N TYR A 330 -18.50 19.40 -10.85
CA TYR A 330 -18.63 20.06 -12.15
C TYR A 330 -18.60 19.04 -13.28
N SER A 331 -19.48 19.18 -14.28
CA SER A 331 -19.44 18.41 -15.52
C SER A 331 -18.90 19.27 -16.66
N TYR A 332 -18.22 18.62 -17.63
CA TYR A 332 -17.70 19.24 -18.83
C TYR A 332 -18.07 18.41 -20.05
N GLY A 333 -18.69 19.06 -21.04
CA GLY A 333 -19.07 18.40 -22.30
C GLY A 333 -20.15 17.33 -22.16
N ILE A 334 -20.95 17.37 -21.09
CA ILE A 334 -22.09 16.49 -20.85
C ILE A 334 -23.36 17.26 -21.23
N THR A 335 -24.09 16.75 -22.20
CA THR A 335 -25.39 17.27 -22.64
C THR A 335 -26.49 16.38 -22.03
N ARG A 336 -27.47 16.97 -21.33
CA ARG A 336 -28.64 16.23 -20.87
C ARG A 336 -29.60 16.01 -22.02
N GLU A 337 -30.23 14.85 -22.07
CA GLU A 337 -31.41 14.62 -22.86
C GLU A 337 -32.49 15.54 -22.31
N GLY A 338 -33.08 16.39 -23.16
CA GLY A 338 -34.10 17.38 -22.81
C GLY A 338 -35.50 16.74 -22.57
#